data_3e5faf518504735f7b723a62526b2dae
#
_entry.id   3e5faf518504735f7b723a62526b2dae
#
_cell.length_a   1.000
_cell.length_b   1.000
_cell.length_c   1.000
_cell.angle_alpha   90.00
_cell.angle_beta   90.00
_cell.angle_gamma   90.00
#
_symmetry.space_group_name_H-M   'P 1'
#
loop_
_entity.id
_entity.type
_entity.pdbx_description
1 polymer ?
#
loop_
_entity_poly.entity_id
_entity_poly.type
_entity_poly.pdbx_seq_one_letter_code
_entity_poly.pdbx_strand_id
1 'polypeptide(L)'
;MIYRIDNISIIHSMLTLVTCWYNVKAKFPSETYKTWIRNFIMNVNKFNLVIFTDEKSKKDIEPYIINEGRICLKIVMLEDFYGYKYKDNWIKNHSTNNSLNGNQGWKIDWELNMIWSEKINFVKRASEENYFNTEWYGWCDIGYFRG
;
A
#
# COMPACT_ATOMS: atom_id res chain seq x y z
N MET A 1 16.48 20.87 -26.98
CA MET A 1 16.65 19.46 -26.52
C MET A 1 16.85 19.35 -25.00
N ILE A 2 17.37 20.35 -24.32
CA ILE A 2 17.59 20.39 -22.86
C ILE A 2 16.27 20.47 -22.07
N TYR A 3 15.27 21.17 -22.58
CA TYR A 3 13.95 21.33 -21.93
C TYR A 3 13.11 20.05 -21.77
N ARG A 4 13.36 19.03 -22.58
CA ARG A 4 12.57 17.77 -22.54
C ARG A 4 13.03 16.84 -21.41
N ILE A 5 14.30 16.88 -21.06
CA ILE A 5 14.85 16.07 -19.95
C ILE A 5 14.46 16.68 -18.60
N ASP A 6 14.47 18.00 -18.51
CA ASP A 6 14.09 18.71 -17.28
C ASP A 6 12.61 18.56 -16.98
N ASN A 7 11.74 18.58 -17.99
CA ASN A 7 10.29 18.36 -17.82
C ASN A 7 9.95 16.94 -17.35
N ILE A 8 10.63 15.92 -17.84
CA ILE A 8 10.42 14.53 -17.41
C ILE A 8 10.88 14.34 -15.96
N SER A 9 12.00 14.93 -15.58
CA SER A 9 12.51 14.89 -14.21
C SER A 9 11.57 15.61 -13.24
N ILE A 10 11.04 16.77 -13.63
CA ILE A 10 10.06 17.54 -12.85
C ILE A 10 8.76 16.74 -12.67
N ILE A 11 8.22 16.12 -13.73
CA ILE A 11 7.00 15.31 -13.66
C ILE A 11 7.19 14.14 -12.68
N HIS A 12 8.32 13.45 -12.74
CA HIS A 12 8.61 12.33 -11.83
C HIS A 12 8.77 12.77 -10.37
N SER A 13 9.31 13.97 -10.09
CA SER A 13 9.40 14.53 -8.75
C SER A 13 8.06 15.03 -8.20
N MET A 14 7.04 15.20 -9.06
CA MET A 14 5.70 15.65 -8.72
C MET A 14 4.72 14.51 -8.43
N LEU A 15 5.14 13.26 -8.56
CA LEU A 15 4.32 12.07 -8.34
C LEU A 15 4.61 11.44 -6.99
N THR A 16 3.57 11.22 -6.23
CA THR A 16 3.59 10.35 -5.05
C THR A 16 2.73 9.11 -5.31
N LEU A 17 3.33 7.95 -5.27
CA LEU A 17 2.60 6.68 -5.22
C LEU A 17 2.24 6.33 -3.79
N VAL A 18 1.10 5.71 -3.62
CA VAL A 18 0.57 5.27 -2.33
C VAL A 18 0.35 3.77 -2.38
N THR A 19 0.81 3.09 -1.35
CA THR A 19 0.62 1.65 -1.18
C THR A 19 0.38 1.31 0.28
N CYS A 20 0.10 0.05 0.58
CA CYS A 20 0.02 -0.43 1.95
C CYS A 20 0.57 -1.85 2.09
N TRP A 21 1.02 -2.15 3.30
CA TRP A 21 1.34 -3.51 3.71
C TRP A 21 0.81 -3.78 5.12
N TYR A 22 -0.03 -4.79 5.22
CA TYR A 22 -0.55 -5.34 6.48
C TYR A 22 -0.36 -6.84 6.43
N ASN A 23 0.37 -7.38 7.39
CA ASN A 23 0.65 -8.83 7.46
C ASN A 23 -0.57 -9.58 8.01
N VAL A 24 -1.57 -9.70 7.16
CA VAL A 24 -2.80 -10.48 7.38
C VAL A 24 -2.79 -11.70 6.46
N LYS A 25 -3.71 -12.62 6.69
CA LYS A 25 -3.86 -13.79 5.81
C LYS A 25 -4.23 -13.35 4.39
N ALA A 26 -3.39 -13.68 3.43
CA ALA A 26 -3.49 -13.30 2.03
C ALA A 26 -3.22 -14.49 1.11
N LYS A 27 -3.35 -14.27 -0.21
CA LYS A 27 -3.22 -15.34 -1.24
C LYS A 27 -1.84 -16.01 -1.27
N PHE A 28 -0.80 -15.28 -0.88
CA PHE A 28 0.59 -15.74 -0.90
C PHE A 28 1.17 -15.67 0.51
N PRO A 29 2.21 -16.47 0.80
CA PRO A 29 2.95 -16.39 2.06
C PRO A 29 3.58 -15.00 2.26
N SER A 30 3.75 -14.59 3.51
CA SER A 30 4.36 -13.29 3.84
C SER A 30 5.76 -13.11 3.25
N GLU A 31 6.55 -14.17 3.15
CA GLU A 31 7.89 -14.14 2.55
C GLU A 31 7.86 -13.76 1.06
N THR A 32 6.84 -14.18 0.33
CA THR A 32 6.63 -13.76 -1.06
C THR A 32 6.37 -12.26 -1.13
N TYR A 33 5.50 -11.75 -0.26
CA TYR A 33 5.23 -10.31 -0.19
C TYR A 33 6.46 -9.50 0.23
N LYS A 34 7.27 -9.98 1.15
CA LYS A 34 8.54 -9.32 1.53
C LYS A 34 9.49 -9.14 0.34
N THR A 35 9.56 -10.15 -0.53
CA THR A 35 10.34 -10.04 -1.77
C THR A 35 9.79 -8.94 -2.67
N TRP A 36 8.46 -8.85 -2.83
CA TRP A 36 7.84 -7.81 -3.64
C TRP A 36 7.96 -6.42 -3.01
N ILE A 37 7.85 -6.31 -1.69
CA ILE A 37 8.09 -5.07 -0.94
C ILE A 37 9.51 -4.56 -1.21
N ARG A 38 10.50 -5.43 -1.07
CA ARG A 38 11.89 -5.10 -1.38
C ARG A 38 12.03 -4.60 -2.82
N ASN A 39 11.49 -5.32 -3.79
CA ASN A 39 11.55 -4.95 -5.19
C ASN A 39 10.89 -3.57 -5.43
N PHE A 40 9.75 -3.32 -4.81
CA PHE A 40 9.07 -2.02 -4.95
C PHE A 40 9.94 -0.89 -4.40
N ILE A 41 10.43 -1.04 -3.18
CA ILE A 41 11.25 -0.02 -2.52
C ILE A 41 12.52 0.28 -3.31
N MET A 42 13.18 -0.74 -3.86
CA MET A 42 14.37 -0.57 -4.69
C MET A 42 14.11 0.17 -6.01
N ASN A 43 12.87 0.24 -6.46
CA ASN A 43 12.48 1.00 -7.65
C ASN A 43 12.06 2.45 -7.35
N VAL A 44 12.06 2.88 -6.10
CA VAL A 44 11.73 4.26 -5.70
C VAL A 44 12.92 5.17 -5.98
N ASN A 45 13.02 5.65 -7.21
CA ASN A 45 14.09 6.54 -7.66
C ASN A 45 13.61 7.77 -8.44
N LYS A 46 12.42 7.69 -9.05
CA LYS A 46 11.85 8.78 -9.86
C LYS A 46 10.49 9.28 -9.34
N PHE A 47 9.97 8.69 -8.29
CA PHE A 47 8.71 9.06 -7.64
C PHE A 47 8.90 9.00 -6.13
N ASN A 48 7.97 9.59 -5.40
CA ASN A 48 7.91 9.46 -3.94
C ASN A 48 6.91 8.36 -3.56
N LEU A 49 7.09 7.76 -2.41
CA LEU A 49 6.26 6.64 -1.96
C LEU A 49 5.77 6.86 -0.53
N VAL A 50 4.47 6.77 -0.34
CA VAL A 50 3.84 6.67 0.98
C VAL A 50 3.37 5.24 1.19
N ILE A 51 3.82 4.61 2.26
CA ILE A 51 3.44 3.24 2.63
C ILE A 51 2.64 3.29 3.93
N PHE A 52 1.38 2.89 3.87
CA PHE A 52 0.57 2.68 5.06
C PHE A 52 0.77 1.28 5.62
N THR A 53 0.93 1.17 6.92
CA THR A 53 1.15 -0.10 7.62
C THR A 53 0.77 0.00 9.09
N ASP A 54 0.81 -1.10 9.83
CA ASP A 54 0.64 -1.11 11.28
C ASP A 54 1.97 -1.40 12.00
N GLU A 55 1.98 -1.26 13.32
CA GLU A 55 3.16 -1.52 14.15
C GLU A 55 3.69 -2.95 14.02
N LYS A 56 2.81 -3.93 13.80
CA LYS A 56 3.18 -5.32 13.63
C LYS A 56 3.88 -5.56 12.30
N SER A 57 3.41 -4.92 11.24
CA SER A 57 3.83 -5.20 9.86
C SER A 57 5.00 -4.33 9.40
N LYS A 58 5.28 -3.19 10.06
CA LYS A 58 6.34 -2.27 9.67
C LYS A 58 7.72 -2.92 9.61
N LYS A 59 7.98 -3.92 10.45
CA LYS A 59 9.25 -4.68 10.46
C LYS A 59 9.54 -5.41 9.15
N ASP A 60 8.52 -5.67 8.34
CA ASP A 60 8.65 -6.30 7.03
C ASP A 60 9.09 -5.29 5.95
N ILE A 61 9.02 -3.99 6.25
CA ILE A 61 9.29 -2.88 5.32
C ILE A 61 10.58 -2.16 5.69
N GLU A 62 10.75 -1.80 6.95
CA GLU A 62 11.85 -0.95 7.46
C GLU A 62 13.24 -1.39 6.99
N PRO A 63 13.59 -2.70 6.95
CA PRO A 63 14.92 -3.13 6.55
C PRO A 63 15.30 -2.76 5.10
N TYR A 64 14.31 -2.46 4.25
CA TYR A 64 14.55 -2.14 2.85
C TYR A 64 14.57 -0.64 2.55
N ILE A 65 14.17 0.20 3.51
CA ILE A 65 14.16 1.65 3.34
C ILE A 65 15.58 2.18 3.46
N ILE A 66 16.19 2.47 2.30
CA ILE A 66 17.52 3.07 2.19
C ILE A 66 17.46 4.51 1.66
N ASN A 67 16.34 4.92 1.09
CA ASN A 67 16.10 6.27 0.57
C ASN A 67 15.00 6.97 1.36
N GLU A 68 15.31 7.39 2.56
CA GLU A 68 14.36 8.05 3.48
C GLU A 68 13.80 9.37 2.92
N GLY A 69 14.54 10.02 2.01
CA GLY A 69 14.09 11.27 1.38
C GLY A 69 12.92 11.10 0.40
N ARG A 70 12.63 9.88 -0.06
CA ARG A 70 11.56 9.57 -1.01
C ARG A 70 10.49 8.62 -0.48
N ILE A 71 10.66 8.09 0.71
CA ILE A 71 9.75 7.10 1.30
C ILE A 71 9.25 7.61 2.64
N CYS A 72 7.94 7.66 2.79
CA CYS A 72 7.25 7.98 4.04
C CYS A 72 6.46 6.76 4.51
N LEU A 73 6.82 6.25 5.69
CA LEU A 73 6.09 5.16 6.34
C LEU A 73 5.05 5.76 7.30
N LYS A 74 3.79 5.41 7.09
CA LYS A 74 2.66 5.88 7.90
C LYS A 74 2.05 4.73 8.69
N ILE A 75 2.06 4.87 10.01
CA ILE A 75 1.42 3.89 10.90
C ILE A 75 -0.05 4.23 11.05
N VAL A 76 -0.90 3.33 10.59
CA VAL A 76 -2.36 3.40 10.70
C VAL A 76 -2.85 2.01 11.06
N MET A 77 -3.46 1.86 12.23
CA MET A 77 -4.00 0.58 12.67
C MET A 77 -5.28 0.22 11.90
N LEU A 78 -5.60 -1.07 11.81
CA LEU A 78 -6.82 -1.52 11.14
C LEU A 78 -8.09 -0.90 11.75
N GLU A 79 -8.07 -0.67 13.05
CA GLU A 79 -9.16 -0.04 13.82
C GLU A 79 -9.42 1.41 13.39
N ASP A 80 -8.42 2.08 12.81
CA ASP A 80 -8.50 3.47 12.35
C ASP A 80 -8.97 3.60 10.90
N PHE A 81 -9.26 2.48 10.22
CA PHE A 81 -9.78 2.50 8.86
C PHE A 81 -11.22 3.01 8.83
N TYR A 82 -11.57 3.74 7.79
CA TYR A 82 -12.96 4.14 7.56
C TYR A 82 -13.90 2.93 7.50
N GLY A 83 -13.44 1.84 6.88
CA GLY A 83 -14.19 0.60 6.76
C GLY A 83 -14.34 -0.20 8.05
N TYR A 84 -13.55 0.07 9.10
CA TYR A 84 -13.56 -0.74 10.33
C TYR A 84 -14.89 -0.67 11.10
N LYS A 85 -15.60 0.46 11.03
CA LYS A 85 -16.94 0.60 11.62
C LYS A 85 -17.95 -0.42 11.10
N TYR A 86 -17.67 -1.05 9.96
CA TYR A 86 -18.48 -2.11 9.35
C TYR A 86 -17.89 -3.51 9.57
N LYS A 87 -17.08 -3.69 10.60
CA LYS A 87 -16.38 -4.95 10.89
C LYS A 87 -17.29 -6.17 10.86
N ASP A 88 -18.45 -6.10 11.51
CA ASP A 88 -19.38 -7.22 11.54
C ASP A 88 -19.93 -7.58 10.16
N ASN A 89 -20.13 -6.57 9.30
CA ASN A 89 -20.53 -6.80 7.93
C ASN A 89 -19.40 -7.44 7.11
N TRP A 90 -18.15 -7.02 7.31
CA TRP A 90 -16.99 -7.66 6.67
C TRP A 90 -16.90 -9.13 7.03
N ILE A 91 -17.00 -9.47 8.32
CA ILE A 91 -16.97 -10.84 8.83
C ILE A 91 -18.12 -11.66 8.25
N LYS A 92 -19.34 -11.16 8.30
CA LYS A 92 -20.53 -11.83 7.75
C LYS A 92 -20.41 -12.08 6.26
N ASN A 93 -20.07 -11.05 5.49
CA ASN A 93 -19.96 -11.17 4.03
C ASN A 93 -18.86 -12.13 3.63
N HIS A 94 -17.71 -12.09 4.32
CA HIS A 94 -16.62 -13.02 4.09
C HIS A 94 -17.05 -14.48 4.31
N SER A 95 -17.77 -14.76 5.40
CA SER A 95 -18.19 -16.12 5.74
C SER A 95 -19.22 -16.71 4.76
N THR A 96 -20.00 -15.88 4.08
CA THR A 96 -21.12 -16.31 3.23
C THR A 96 -20.83 -16.17 1.72
N ASN A 97 -19.78 -15.47 1.34
CA ASN A 97 -19.51 -15.17 -0.07
C ASN A 97 -18.17 -15.79 -0.51
N ASN A 98 -18.26 -16.81 -1.36
CA ASN A 98 -17.09 -17.53 -1.88
C ASN A 98 -16.13 -16.65 -2.69
N SER A 99 -16.62 -15.61 -3.34
CA SER A 99 -15.76 -14.66 -4.05
C SER A 99 -14.89 -13.82 -3.09
N LEU A 100 -15.39 -13.59 -1.87
CA LEU A 100 -14.65 -12.83 -0.84
C LEU A 100 -13.72 -13.69 0.00
N ASN A 101 -14.03 -14.98 0.19
CA ASN A 101 -13.21 -15.87 1.03
C ASN A 101 -12.24 -16.76 0.26
N GLY A 102 -12.11 -16.57 -1.05
CA GLY A 102 -11.18 -17.32 -1.88
C GLY A 102 -11.67 -18.69 -2.29
N ASN A 103 -12.94 -18.81 -2.67
CA ASN A 103 -13.56 -20.02 -3.18
C ASN A 103 -13.55 -21.18 -2.17
N GLN A 104 -14.16 -20.98 -1.03
CA GLN A 104 -14.29 -21.97 0.06
C GLN A 104 -12.98 -22.46 0.69
N GLY A 105 -11.82 -22.05 0.13
CA GLY A 105 -10.52 -22.42 0.68
C GLY A 105 -10.04 -21.53 1.81
N TRP A 106 -10.79 -20.47 2.18
CA TRP A 106 -10.42 -19.50 3.21
C TRP A 106 -8.96 -19.03 3.05
N LYS A 107 -8.59 -18.77 1.77
CA LYS A 107 -7.23 -18.34 1.41
C LYS A 107 -6.88 -16.96 1.95
N ILE A 108 -7.92 -16.16 2.22
CA ILE A 108 -7.79 -14.80 2.75
C ILE A 108 -8.78 -14.64 3.91
N ASP A 109 -8.52 -13.68 4.77
CA ASP A 109 -9.43 -13.29 5.84
C ASP A 109 -10.20 -12.01 5.49
N TRP A 110 -11.21 -11.67 6.31
CA TRP A 110 -12.07 -10.50 6.11
C TRP A 110 -11.27 -9.19 6.16
N GLU A 111 -10.19 -9.15 6.95
CA GLU A 111 -9.30 -7.98 7.04
C GLU A 111 -8.74 -7.58 5.67
N LEU A 112 -8.36 -8.56 4.85
CA LEU A 112 -7.80 -8.27 3.53
C LEU A 112 -8.85 -7.61 2.62
N ASN A 113 -10.11 -8.04 2.69
CA ASN A 113 -11.20 -7.41 1.95
C ASN A 113 -11.41 -5.96 2.40
N MET A 114 -11.35 -5.70 3.70
CA MET A 114 -11.42 -4.35 4.25
C MET A 114 -10.24 -3.48 3.80
N ILE A 115 -9.02 -4.02 3.84
CA ILE A 115 -7.81 -3.32 3.38
C ILE A 115 -7.93 -2.96 1.90
N TRP A 116 -8.43 -3.84 1.06
CA TRP A 116 -8.64 -3.54 -0.36
C TRP A 116 -9.64 -2.41 -0.58
N SER A 117 -10.68 -2.34 0.22
CA SER A 117 -11.66 -1.25 0.12
C SER A 117 -11.10 0.09 0.62
N GLU A 118 -10.08 0.07 1.47
CA GLU A 118 -9.47 1.26 2.05
C GLU A 118 -8.50 1.98 1.10
N LYS A 119 -8.13 1.40 -0.03
CA LYS A 119 -7.16 1.96 -0.99
C LYS A 119 -7.42 3.42 -1.34
N ILE A 120 -8.67 3.76 -1.63
CA ILE A 120 -9.04 5.13 -1.99
C ILE A 120 -8.86 6.10 -0.81
N ASN A 121 -9.12 5.63 0.42
CA ASN A 121 -8.93 6.43 1.63
C ASN A 121 -7.46 6.64 1.94
N PHE A 122 -6.58 5.67 1.66
CA PHE A 122 -5.14 5.85 1.76
C PHE A 122 -4.64 6.93 0.80
N VAL A 123 -5.06 6.89 -0.46
CA VAL A 123 -4.69 7.92 -1.45
C VAL A 123 -5.19 9.30 -1.02
N LYS A 124 -6.46 9.38 -0.59
CA LYS A 124 -7.03 10.63 -0.06
C LYS A 124 -6.21 11.17 1.11
N ARG A 125 -5.93 10.33 2.11
CA ARG A 125 -5.15 10.72 3.29
C ARG A 125 -3.75 11.19 2.90
N ALA A 126 -3.05 10.48 2.02
CA ALA A 126 -1.73 10.88 1.55
C ALA A 126 -1.76 12.23 0.81
N SER A 127 -2.79 12.48 0.00
CA SER A 127 -2.94 13.75 -0.72
C SER A 127 -3.26 14.91 0.21
N GLU A 128 -4.06 14.70 1.24
CA GLU A 128 -4.40 15.71 2.25
C GLU A 128 -3.19 16.08 3.13
N GLU A 129 -2.40 15.08 3.55
CA GLU A 129 -1.18 15.30 4.32
C GLU A 129 -0.05 15.92 3.47
N ASN A 130 -0.02 15.61 2.20
CA ASN A 130 0.91 16.11 1.19
C ASN A 130 2.38 16.17 1.68
N TYR A 131 2.85 15.08 2.23
CA TYR A 131 4.16 14.99 2.89
C TYR A 131 5.33 15.41 1.99
N PHE A 132 5.27 15.03 0.70
CA PHE A 132 6.32 15.34 -0.28
C PHE A 132 6.06 16.59 -1.11
N ASN A 133 4.96 17.30 -0.86
CA ASN A 133 4.55 18.47 -1.63
C ASN A 133 4.52 18.20 -3.14
N THR A 134 3.77 17.18 -3.54
CA THR A 134 3.60 16.76 -4.93
C THR A 134 2.18 17.07 -5.43
N GLU A 135 2.02 17.18 -6.75
CA GLU A 135 0.71 17.45 -7.37
C GLU A 135 -0.11 16.20 -7.63
N TRP A 136 0.57 15.08 -7.92
CA TRP A 136 -0.06 13.85 -8.37
C TRP A 136 0.06 12.74 -7.35
N TYR A 137 -1.05 12.05 -7.11
CA TYR A 137 -1.15 10.91 -6.23
C TYR A 137 -1.78 9.74 -6.95
N GLY A 138 -1.22 8.55 -6.80
CA GLY A 138 -1.73 7.34 -7.42
C GLY A 138 -1.56 6.12 -6.53
N TRP A 139 -2.47 5.18 -6.66
CA TRP A 139 -2.34 3.88 -6.01
C TRP A 139 -1.45 2.95 -6.81
N CYS A 140 -0.58 2.22 -6.11
CA CYS A 140 0.16 1.10 -6.67
C CYS A 140 0.18 -0.06 -5.67
N ASP A 141 -0.26 -1.24 -6.09
CA ASP A 141 -0.26 -2.40 -5.20
C ASP A 141 1.16 -2.78 -4.78
N ILE A 142 1.32 -3.15 -3.50
CA ILE A 142 2.63 -3.54 -2.94
C ILE A 142 3.28 -4.71 -3.70
N GLY A 143 2.49 -5.56 -4.32
CA GLY A 143 2.93 -6.68 -5.11
C GLY A 143 3.09 -6.39 -6.62
N TYR A 144 3.23 -5.14 -7.03
CA TYR A 144 3.35 -4.78 -8.44
C TYR A 144 4.69 -5.26 -9.05
N PHE A 145 5.79 -5.09 -8.35
CA PHE A 145 7.13 -5.48 -8.81
C PHE A 145 7.47 -6.92 -8.40
N ARG A 146 6.99 -7.89 -9.17
CA ARG A 146 7.08 -9.32 -8.82
C ARG A 146 8.33 -10.02 -9.32
N GLY A 147 9.01 -9.48 -10.30
CA GLY A 147 10.15 -10.13 -10.93
C GLY A 147 11.37 -9.29 -11.05
#